data_00e87049e196ba4427d6eb3f11a841c2
#
_entry.id   00e87049e196ba4427d6eb3f11a841c2
#
_cell.length_a   1.000
_cell.length_b   1.000
_cell.length_c   1.000
_cell.angle_alpha   90.00
_cell.angle_beta   90.00
_cell.angle_gamma   90.00
#
_symmetry.space_group_name_H-M   'P 1'
#
loop_
_entity.id
_entity.type
_entity.pdbx_description
1 polymer ?
#
loop_
_entity_poly.entity_id
_entity_poly.type
_entity_poly.pdbx_seq_one_letter_code
_entity_poly.pdbx_strand_id
1 'polypeptide(L)'
;MTLVDPDSTQSSRRRLLEAGKALFARFGFEQTSTAIIAREAGTSESQLVRYYKGKAGLLEAIFNDCWAALNQHVQAVVVAATDAREALAGVLETVTEAFGRDADLAYLLLFEGRRIRGGSSEILLSKGFIDFENLLRVLIHRGKRDGTFRTDVSDEAIASALLGATEAMIRDRLVAQRAGKPSPYTDQEIRAIFFALLLGLRHEAPTPINAS
;
A
#
# COMPACT_ATOMS: atom_id res chain seq x y z
N MET A 1 -21.71 -36.80 -11.37
CA MET A 1 -20.43 -36.12 -10.98
C MET A 1 -20.24 -35.01 -11.99
N THR A 2 -20.75 -33.81 -11.67
CA THR A 2 -20.75 -32.65 -12.57
C THR A 2 -19.33 -32.08 -12.54
N LEU A 3 -18.63 -32.19 -13.66
CA LEU A 3 -17.32 -31.53 -13.85
C LEU A 3 -17.57 -30.00 -13.74
N VAL A 4 -17.11 -29.40 -12.66
CA VAL A 4 -17.11 -27.93 -12.51
C VAL A 4 -16.01 -27.44 -13.46
N ASP A 5 -16.40 -26.65 -14.43
CA ASP A 5 -15.52 -26.01 -15.40
C ASP A 5 -14.48 -25.16 -14.64
N PRO A 6 -13.16 -25.38 -14.81
CA PRO A 6 -12.11 -24.62 -14.14
C PRO A 6 -12.23 -23.12 -14.39
N ASP A 7 -12.68 -22.71 -15.57
CA ASP A 7 -12.85 -21.31 -15.98
C ASP A 7 -13.98 -20.62 -15.19
N SER A 8 -15.08 -21.36 -14.94
CA SER A 8 -16.20 -20.84 -14.14
C SER A 8 -15.81 -20.65 -12.65
N THR A 9 -14.92 -21.51 -12.15
CA THR A 9 -14.40 -21.47 -10.76
C THR A 9 -13.47 -20.27 -10.57
N GLN A 10 -12.54 -20.04 -11.48
CA GLN A 10 -11.65 -18.89 -11.50
C GLN A 10 -12.43 -17.57 -11.59
N SER A 11 -13.43 -17.51 -12.47
CA SER A 11 -14.35 -16.38 -12.64
C SER A 11 -15.12 -16.08 -11.35
N SER A 12 -15.68 -17.09 -10.66
CA SER A 12 -16.45 -16.90 -9.42
C SER A 12 -15.55 -16.43 -8.26
N ARG A 13 -14.35 -16.97 -8.15
CA ARG A 13 -13.36 -16.53 -7.14
C ARG A 13 -13.00 -15.07 -7.35
N ARG A 14 -12.73 -14.64 -8.58
CA ARG A 14 -12.41 -13.26 -8.91
C ARG A 14 -13.57 -12.31 -8.64
N ARG A 15 -14.79 -12.66 -9.04
CA ARG A 15 -15.99 -11.84 -8.75
C ARG A 15 -16.20 -11.62 -7.25
N LEU A 16 -15.98 -12.64 -6.42
CA LEU A 16 -16.03 -12.49 -4.96
C LEU A 16 -14.98 -11.52 -4.43
N LEU A 17 -13.76 -11.58 -4.98
CA LEU A 17 -12.68 -10.68 -4.58
C LEU A 17 -13.01 -9.22 -4.95
N GLU A 18 -13.48 -8.97 -6.16
CA GLU A 18 -13.86 -7.63 -6.63
C GLU A 18 -15.06 -7.08 -5.87
N ALA A 19 -16.12 -7.88 -5.68
CA ALA A 19 -17.28 -7.49 -4.87
C ALA A 19 -16.90 -7.20 -3.41
N GLY A 20 -16.05 -8.05 -2.82
CA GLY A 20 -15.53 -7.85 -1.47
C GLY A 20 -14.73 -6.56 -1.35
N LYS A 21 -13.83 -6.29 -2.30
CA LYS A 21 -13.04 -5.06 -2.35
C LYS A 21 -13.94 -3.82 -2.36
N ALA A 22 -14.90 -3.75 -3.28
CA ALA A 22 -15.81 -2.61 -3.41
C ALA A 22 -16.68 -2.41 -2.16
N LEU A 23 -17.24 -3.50 -1.61
CA LEU A 23 -18.13 -3.44 -0.44
C LEU A 23 -17.35 -3.08 0.84
N PHE A 24 -16.16 -3.64 1.05
CA PHE A 24 -15.33 -3.27 2.21
C PHE A 24 -14.85 -1.83 2.14
N ALA A 25 -14.48 -1.35 0.96
CA ALA A 25 -14.09 0.04 0.78
C ALA A 25 -15.25 1.02 1.04
N ARG A 26 -16.47 0.65 0.62
CA ARG A 26 -17.65 1.50 0.74
C ARG A 26 -18.25 1.50 2.15
N PHE A 27 -18.41 0.33 2.75
CA PHE A 27 -19.17 0.15 4.01
C PHE A 27 -18.28 -0.24 5.20
N GLY A 28 -17.01 -0.53 4.96
CA GLY A 28 -16.10 -1.08 5.96
C GLY A 28 -16.28 -2.59 6.16
N PHE A 29 -15.26 -3.22 6.75
CA PHE A 29 -15.25 -4.66 6.98
C PHE A 29 -16.39 -5.11 7.92
N GLU A 30 -16.60 -4.41 9.03
CA GLU A 30 -17.56 -4.83 10.05
C GLU A 30 -19.01 -4.83 9.54
N GLN A 31 -19.38 -3.82 8.77
CA GLN A 31 -20.74 -3.64 8.26
C GLN A 31 -21.08 -4.48 7.02
N THR A 32 -20.09 -5.17 6.47
CA THR A 32 -20.26 -5.99 5.26
C THR A 32 -20.44 -7.46 5.64
N SER A 33 -21.55 -8.09 5.23
CA SER A 33 -21.82 -9.52 5.47
C SER A 33 -21.38 -10.39 4.30
N THR A 34 -21.10 -11.67 4.55
CA THR A 34 -20.81 -12.67 3.51
C THR A 34 -21.97 -12.84 2.53
N ALA A 35 -23.22 -12.73 3.02
CA ALA A 35 -24.41 -12.80 2.20
C ALA A 35 -24.50 -11.67 1.17
N ILE A 36 -24.17 -10.43 1.58
CA ILE A 36 -24.16 -9.27 0.68
C ILE A 36 -23.07 -9.44 -0.39
N ILE A 37 -21.86 -9.87 0.02
CA ILE A 37 -20.74 -10.10 -0.91
C ILE A 37 -21.09 -11.18 -1.91
N ALA A 38 -21.63 -12.31 -1.47
CA ALA A 38 -22.02 -13.42 -2.35
C ALA A 38 -23.07 -13.02 -3.36
N ARG A 39 -24.08 -12.25 -2.93
CA ARG A 39 -25.14 -11.71 -3.80
C ARG A 39 -24.57 -10.77 -4.85
N GLU A 40 -23.71 -9.83 -4.45
CA GLU A 40 -23.06 -8.87 -5.37
C GLU A 40 -22.19 -9.59 -6.41
N ALA A 41 -21.47 -10.63 -5.98
CA ALA A 41 -20.64 -11.46 -6.86
C ALA A 41 -21.42 -12.43 -7.76
N GLY A 42 -22.75 -12.51 -7.64
CA GLY A 42 -23.55 -13.50 -8.36
C GLY A 42 -23.18 -14.94 -8.04
N THR A 43 -22.94 -15.24 -6.73
CA THR A 43 -22.53 -16.57 -6.24
C THR A 43 -23.16 -16.87 -4.87
N SER A 44 -22.74 -17.93 -4.19
CA SER A 44 -23.27 -18.35 -2.90
C SER A 44 -22.27 -18.12 -1.76
N GLU A 45 -22.78 -17.94 -0.53
CA GLU A 45 -21.95 -17.86 0.67
C GLU A 45 -21.10 -19.11 0.87
N SER A 46 -21.62 -20.27 0.51
CA SER A 46 -20.86 -21.55 0.59
C SER A 46 -19.63 -21.52 -0.33
N GLN A 47 -19.72 -20.88 -1.51
CA GLN A 47 -18.58 -20.67 -2.38
C GLN A 47 -17.57 -19.70 -1.79
N LEU A 48 -18.02 -18.60 -1.18
CA LEU A 48 -17.15 -17.66 -0.46
C LEU A 48 -16.37 -18.38 0.65
N VAL A 49 -17.06 -19.15 1.48
CA VAL A 49 -16.41 -19.92 2.57
C VAL A 49 -15.44 -20.96 2.00
N ARG A 50 -15.80 -21.65 0.92
CA ARG A 50 -14.93 -22.61 0.26
C ARG A 50 -13.63 -22.00 -0.27
N TYR A 51 -13.71 -20.81 -0.90
CA TYR A 51 -12.55 -20.16 -1.54
C TYR A 51 -11.69 -19.38 -0.55
N TYR A 52 -12.31 -18.72 0.41
CA TYR A 52 -11.66 -17.72 1.24
C TYR A 52 -11.76 -17.99 2.75
N LYS A 53 -12.42 -19.08 3.17
CA LYS A 53 -12.62 -19.44 4.58
C LYS A 53 -13.44 -18.40 5.37
N GLY A 54 -14.22 -17.57 4.68
CA GLY A 54 -15.06 -16.54 5.27
C GLY A 54 -14.61 -15.12 4.96
N LYS A 55 -15.23 -14.15 5.64
CA LYS A 55 -15.03 -12.71 5.41
C LYS A 55 -13.59 -12.25 5.67
N ALA A 56 -12.96 -12.77 6.73
CA ALA A 56 -11.59 -12.41 7.08
C ALA A 56 -10.57 -12.91 6.05
N GLY A 57 -10.70 -14.15 5.60
CA GLY A 57 -9.81 -14.69 4.56
C GLY A 57 -10.03 -14.04 3.18
N LEU A 58 -11.26 -13.58 2.89
CA LEU A 58 -11.50 -12.78 1.70
C LEU A 58 -10.76 -11.42 1.78
N LEU A 59 -10.81 -10.74 2.92
CA LEU A 59 -10.10 -9.47 3.11
C LEU A 59 -8.58 -9.67 3.00
N GLU A 60 -8.05 -10.72 3.58
CA GLU A 60 -6.62 -11.08 3.45
C GLU A 60 -6.24 -11.32 1.97
N ALA A 61 -7.09 -12.05 1.23
CA ALA A 61 -6.87 -12.28 -0.20
C ALA A 61 -6.91 -10.98 -1.01
N ILE A 62 -7.82 -10.04 -0.67
CA ILE A 62 -7.88 -8.72 -1.29
C ILE A 62 -6.58 -7.94 -1.03
N PHE A 63 -6.07 -7.93 0.20
CA PHE A 63 -4.81 -7.27 0.51
C PHE A 63 -3.63 -7.88 -0.23
N ASN A 64 -3.56 -9.21 -0.28
CA ASN A 64 -2.49 -9.90 -1.01
C ASN A 64 -2.53 -9.58 -2.51
N ASP A 65 -3.71 -9.55 -3.12
CA ASP A 65 -3.88 -9.20 -4.53
C ASP A 65 -3.48 -7.73 -4.81
N CYS A 66 -3.96 -6.80 -3.98
CA CYS A 66 -3.66 -5.38 -4.10
C CYS A 66 -2.16 -5.10 -3.94
N TRP A 67 -1.52 -5.68 -2.92
CA TRP A 67 -0.10 -5.51 -2.71
C TRP A 67 0.74 -6.20 -3.77
N ALA A 68 0.34 -7.36 -4.26
CA ALA A 68 1.06 -8.04 -5.34
C ALA A 68 1.09 -7.18 -6.61
N ALA A 69 -0.04 -6.60 -6.99
CA ALA A 69 -0.13 -5.69 -8.13
C ALA A 69 0.72 -4.42 -7.93
N LEU A 70 0.65 -3.78 -6.77
CA LEU A 70 1.42 -2.59 -6.46
C LEU A 70 2.92 -2.88 -6.44
N ASN A 71 3.34 -3.94 -5.74
CA ASN A 71 4.76 -4.33 -5.64
C ASN A 71 5.36 -4.69 -7.00
N GLN A 72 4.59 -5.27 -7.92
CA GLN A 72 5.05 -5.54 -9.28
C GLN A 72 5.45 -4.24 -10.01
N HIS A 73 4.62 -3.19 -9.93
CA HIS A 73 4.92 -1.89 -10.55
C HIS A 73 6.11 -1.21 -9.86
N VAL A 74 6.14 -1.25 -8.54
CA VAL A 74 7.25 -0.71 -7.73
C VAL A 74 8.57 -1.38 -8.10
N GLN A 75 8.61 -2.71 -8.23
CA GLN A 75 9.81 -3.44 -8.61
C GLN A 75 10.31 -3.02 -10.00
N ALA A 76 9.43 -2.84 -10.97
CA ALA A 76 9.81 -2.41 -12.31
C ALA A 76 10.53 -1.04 -12.30
N VAL A 77 10.02 -0.09 -11.51
CA VAL A 77 10.61 1.24 -11.36
C VAL A 77 11.96 1.17 -10.63
N VAL A 78 12.05 0.37 -9.57
CA VAL A 78 13.31 0.19 -8.81
C VAL A 78 14.43 -0.42 -9.67
N VAL A 79 14.09 -1.38 -10.53
CA VAL A 79 15.06 -2.00 -11.45
C VAL A 79 15.55 -1.00 -12.50
N ALA A 80 14.70 -0.09 -12.95
CA ALA A 80 15.05 0.92 -13.96
C ALA A 80 15.87 2.10 -13.38
N ALA A 81 15.81 2.34 -12.07
CA ALA A 81 16.45 3.48 -11.42
C ALA A 81 17.98 3.35 -11.35
N THR A 82 18.67 4.45 -11.62
CA THR A 82 20.13 4.52 -11.62
C THR A 82 20.73 4.61 -10.22
N ASP A 83 20.02 5.25 -9.28
CA ASP A 83 20.43 5.40 -7.89
C ASP A 83 19.26 5.21 -6.90
N ALA A 84 19.59 5.20 -5.61
CA ALA A 84 18.60 4.99 -4.54
C ALA A 84 17.58 6.13 -4.44
N ARG A 85 17.96 7.36 -4.78
CA ARG A 85 17.06 8.52 -4.74
C ARG A 85 16.04 8.44 -5.86
N GLU A 86 16.48 8.15 -7.08
CA GLU A 86 15.60 7.94 -8.23
C GLU A 86 14.64 6.78 -7.97
N ALA A 87 15.13 5.68 -7.39
CA ALA A 87 14.29 4.55 -7.00
C ALA A 87 13.20 4.94 -6.01
N LEU A 88 13.54 5.66 -4.92
CA LEU A 88 12.56 6.11 -3.91
C LEU A 88 11.56 7.13 -4.49
N ALA A 89 12.02 8.02 -5.37
CA ALA A 89 11.13 8.96 -6.07
C ALA A 89 10.12 8.21 -6.95
N GLY A 90 10.58 7.23 -7.73
CA GLY A 90 9.72 6.40 -8.56
C GLY A 90 8.75 5.53 -7.76
N VAL A 91 9.16 5.02 -6.59
CA VAL A 91 8.25 4.34 -5.65
C VAL A 91 7.13 5.27 -5.22
N LEU A 92 7.44 6.52 -4.82
CA LEU A 92 6.42 7.50 -4.45
C LEU A 92 5.43 7.76 -5.58
N GLU A 93 5.94 8.00 -6.79
CA GLU A 93 5.08 8.26 -7.97
C GLU A 93 4.15 7.08 -8.23
N THR A 94 4.69 5.85 -8.21
CA THR A 94 3.91 4.61 -8.40
C THR A 94 2.79 4.49 -7.37
N VAL A 95 3.09 4.71 -6.08
CA VAL A 95 2.10 4.64 -4.99
C VAL A 95 1.06 5.75 -5.12
N THR A 96 1.49 6.99 -5.37
CA THR A 96 0.59 8.14 -5.50
C THR A 96 -0.35 7.98 -6.69
N GLU A 97 0.15 7.50 -7.83
CA GLU A 97 -0.69 7.18 -9.00
C GLU A 97 -1.67 6.05 -8.74
N ALA A 98 -1.22 4.94 -8.15
CA ALA A 98 -2.08 3.80 -7.85
C ALA A 98 -3.24 4.22 -6.93
N PHE A 99 -2.95 4.98 -5.89
CA PHE A 99 -3.96 5.48 -4.95
C PHE A 99 -4.84 6.60 -5.53
N GLY A 100 -4.32 7.37 -6.46
CA GLY A 100 -5.10 8.38 -7.19
C GLY A 100 -6.09 7.77 -8.19
N ARG A 101 -5.72 6.64 -8.82
CA ARG A 101 -6.57 5.92 -9.78
C ARG A 101 -7.64 5.05 -9.11
N ASP A 102 -7.37 4.53 -7.93
CA ASP A 102 -8.24 3.58 -7.21
C ASP A 102 -8.38 4.01 -5.74
N ALA A 103 -9.40 4.82 -5.47
CA ALA A 103 -9.71 5.31 -4.13
C ALA A 103 -10.12 4.17 -3.17
N ASP A 104 -10.71 3.09 -3.68
CA ASP A 104 -11.08 1.91 -2.89
C ASP A 104 -9.83 1.16 -2.45
N LEU A 105 -8.86 1.00 -3.36
CA LEU A 105 -7.54 0.46 -3.03
C LEU A 105 -6.87 1.28 -1.92
N ALA A 106 -6.79 2.59 -2.11
CA ALA A 106 -6.16 3.48 -1.14
C ALA A 106 -6.84 3.40 0.23
N TYR A 107 -8.18 3.40 0.26
CA TYR A 107 -8.93 3.26 1.50
C TYR A 107 -8.64 1.92 2.20
N LEU A 108 -8.70 0.82 1.48
CA LEU A 108 -8.47 -0.50 2.06
C LEU A 108 -7.06 -0.62 2.63
N LEU A 109 -6.04 -0.20 1.90
CA LEU A 109 -4.66 -0.33 2.34
C LEU A 109 -4.34 0.62 3.52
N LEU A 110 -4.86 1.84 3.52
CA LEU A 110 -4.53 2.84 4.54
C LEU A 110 -5.40 2.75 5.81
N PHE A 111 -6.67 2.35 5.68
CA PHE A 111 -7.60 2.32 6.83
C PHE A 111 -7.90 0.93 7.33
N GLU A 112 -8.08 -0.05 6.44
CA GLU A 112 -8.47 -1.40 6.83
C GLU A 112 -7.25 -2.33 7.02
N GLY A 113 -6.14 -2.07 6.34
CA GLY A 113 -4.95 -2.92 6.36
C GLY A 113 -4.21 -2.99 7.70
N ARG A 114 -4.45 -2.02 8.60
CA ARG A 114 -3.77 -1.92 9.92
C ARG A 114 -4.72 -2.04 11.10
N ARG A 115 -5.96 -2.45 10.88
CA ARG A 115 -6.92 -2.63 11.98
C ARG A 115 -6.64 -3.94 12.72
N ILE A 116 -6.62 -3.84 14.06
CA ILE A 116 -6.64 -5.03 14.93
C ILE A 116 -8.02 -5.66 14.80
N ARG A 117 -8.07 -6.95 14.42
CA ARG A 117 -9.31 -7.70 14.25
C ARG A 117 -9.29 -8.95 15.12
N GLY A 118 -10.42 -9.17 15.81
CA GLY A 118 -10.56 -10.30 16.71
C GLY A 118 -9.91 -10.08 18.09
N GLY A 119 -9.99 -11.07 18.96
CA GLY A 119 -9.46 -11.02 20.33
C GLY A 119 -7.94 -11.21 20.46
N SER A 120 -7.18 -11.23 19.35
CA SER A 120 -5.73 -11.29 19.39
C SER A 120 -5.16 -9.87 19.48
N SER A 121 -4.16 -9.68 20.32
CA SER A 121 -3.38 -8.43 20.39
C SER A 121 -2.41 -8.26 19.23
N GLU A 122 -2.41 -9.16 18.25
CA GLU A 122 -1.52 -9.11 17.10
C GLU A 122 -2.08 -8.20 15.99
N ILE A 123 -1.29 -7.24 15.59
CA ILE A 123 -1.54 -6.46 14.36
C ILE A 123 -1.09 -7.32 13.19
N LEU A 124 -2.03 -7.91 12.47
CA LEU A 124 -1.73 -8.68 11.27
C LEU A 124 -1.46 -7.70 10.11
N LEU A 125 -0.19 -7.42 9.87
CA LEU A 125 0.24 -6.76 8.65
C LEU A 125 0.21 -7.78 7.50
N SER A 126 -0.31 -7.38 6.34
CA SER A 126 -0.27 -8.24 5.16
C SER A 126 1.20 -8.47 4.73
N LYS A 127 1.49 -9.68 4.23
CA LYS A 127 2.82 -10.01 3.73
C LYS A 127 3.31 -9.00 2.70
N GLY A 128 2.43 -8.56 1.79
CA GLY A 128 2.78 -7.60 0.76
C GLY A 128 3.16 -6.23 1.30
N PHE A 129 2.57 -5.78 2.42
CA PHE A 129 2.99 -4.56 3.09
C PHE A 129 4.38 -4.72 3.74
N ILE A 130 4.64 -5.85 4.39
CA ILE A 130 5.95 -6.15 4.97
C ILE A 130 7.03 -6.18 3.88
N ASP A 131 6.75 -6.81 2.74
CA ASP A 131 7.65 -6.86 1.58
C ASP A 131 7.94 -5.44 1.05
N PHE A 132 6.92 -4.57 1.00
CA PHE A 132 7.06 -3.18 0.60
C PHE A 132 7.93 -2.37 1.56
N GLU A 133 7.70 -2.47 2.88
CA GLU A 133 8.54 -1.81 3.87
C GLU A 133 10.01 -2.29 3.80
N ASN A 134 10.23 -3.60 3.63
CA ASN A 134 11.57 -4.15 3.47
C ASN A 134 12.26 -3.61 2.22
N LEU A 135 11.54 -3.46 1.11
CA LEU A 135 12.08 -2.84 -0.09
C LEU A 135 12.56 -1.41 0.17
N LEU A 136 11.77 -0.59 0.87
CA LEU A 136 12.17 0.78 1.23
C LEU A 136 13.47 0.78 2.05
N ARG A 137 13.58 -0.11 3.05
CA ARG A 137 14.81 -0.24 3.87
C ARG A 137 16.02 -0.65 3.03
N VAL A 138 15.83 -1.59 2.10
CA VAL A 138 16.91 -2.00 1.19
C VAL A 138 17.38 -0.84 0.30
N LEU A 139 16.47 -0.03 -0.22
CA LEU A 139 16.81 1.16 -1.02
C LEU A 139 17.55 2.22 -0.19
N ILE A 140 17.09 2.48 1.02
CA ILE A 140 17.75 3.41 1.95
C ILE A 140 19.16 2.92 2.30
N HIS A 141 19.28 1.63 2.63
CA HIS A 141 20.57 1.01 2.93
C HIS A 141 21.54 1.10 1.74
N ARG A 142 21.05 0.85 0.51
CA ARG A 142 21.84 1.04 -0.71
C ARG A 142 22.31 2.48 -0.83
N GLY A 143 21.44 3.47 -0.65
CA GLY A 143 21.81 4.89 -0.76
C GLY A 143 22.80 5.36 0.32
N LYS A 144 22.81 4.74 1.49
CA LYS A 144 23.87 4.97 2.51
C LYS A 144 25.20 4.39 2.08
N ARG A 145 25.20 3.18 1.53
CA ARG A 145 26.43 2.52 1.07
C ARG A 145 27.11 3.22 -0.10
N ASP A 146 26.33 3.79 -1.02
CA ASP A 146 26.85 4.52 -2.18
C ASP A 146 27.08 6.02 -1.90
N GLY A 147 26.86 6.47 -0.66
CA GLY A 147 27.09 7.85 -0.24
C GLY A 147 25.99 8.84 -0.64
N THR A 148 24.88 8.37 -1.18
CA THR A 148 23.72 9.22 -1.52
C THR A 148 23.03 9.77 -0.28
N PHE A 149 22.92 8.94 0.78
CA PHE A 149 22.22 9.28 2.02
C PHE A 149 23.15 9.32 3.24
N ARG A 150 22.77 10.15 4.21
CA ARG A 150 23.42 10.27 5.52
C ARG A 150 23.34 8.95 6.29
N THR A 151 24.35 8.67 7.11
CA THR A 151 24.49 7.38 7.83
C THR A 151 24.18 7.45 9.31
N ASP A 152 23.95 8.66 9.85
CA ASP A 152 23.72 8.92 11.28
C ASP A 152 22.28 8.68 11.76
N VAL A 153 21.35 8.39 10.83
CA VAL A 153 19.95 8.02 11.13
C VAL A 153 19.71 6.58 10.71
N SER A 154 18.95 5.78 11.46
CA SER A 154 18.67 4.38 11.13
C SER A 154 17.83 4.25 9.85
N ASP A 155 17.91 3.09 9.17
CA ASP A 155 17.14 2.80 7.96
C ASP A 155 15.63 2.76 8.29
N GLU A 156 15.28 2.25 9.47
CA GLU A 156 13.91 2.17 9.99
C GLU A 156 13.31 3.55 10.21
N ALA A 157 14.07 4.48 10.82
CA ALA A 157 13.60 5.84 11.07
C ALA A 157 13.35 6.59 9.76
N ILE A 158 14.25 6.45 8.79
CA ILE A 158 14.09 7.06 7.46
C ILE A 158 12.88 6.47 6.75
N ALA A 159 12.74 5.13 6.71
CA ALA A 159 11.61 4.46 6.08
C ALA A 159 10.28 4.89 6.71
N SER A 160 10.21 4.93 8.05
CA SER A 160 9.01 5.36 8.78
C SER A 160 8.66 6.83 8.51
N ALA A 161 9.64 7.71 8.41
CA ALA A 161 9.39 9.13 8.10
C ALA A 161 8.85 9.33 6.68
N LEU A 162 9.48 8.70 5.68
CA LEU A 162 9.04 8.78 4.28
C LEU A 162 7.65 8.17 4.09
N LEU A 163 7.43 6.97 4.62
CA LEU A 163 6.16 6.27 4.52
C LEU A 163 5.06 7.01 5.29
N GLY A 164 5.34 7.41 6.53
CA GLY A 164 4.36 8.08 7.38
C GLY A 164 3.91 9.44 6.84
N ALA A 165 4.83 10.26 6.31
CA ALA A 165 4.47 11.53 5.69
C ALA A 165 3.57 11.32 4.45
N THR A 166 3.96 10.39 3.56
CA THR A 166 3.20 10.08 2.34
C THR A 166 1.81 9.54 2.68
N GLU A 167 1.74 8.56 3.58
CA GLU A 167 0.46 7.98 4.00
C GLU A 167 -0.47 8.99 4.66
N ALA A 168 0.06 9.86 5.52
CA ALA A 168 -0.75 10.89 6.18
C ALA A 168 -1.39 11.82 5.16
N MET A 169 -0.62 12.31 4.18
CA MET A 169 -1.13 13.21 3.14
C MET A 169 -2.17 12.53 2.25
N ILE A 170 -1.93 11.29 1.82
CA ILE A 170 -2.89 10.53 1.00
C ILE A 170 -4.17 10.23 1.81
N ARG A 171 -4.05 9.85 3.08
CA ARG A 171 -5.19 9.59 3.96
C ARG A 171 -6.05 10.84 4.15
N ASP A 172 -5.45 12.00 4.38
CA ASP A 172 -6.17 13.26 4.56
C ASP A 172 -6.96 13.65 3.30
N ARG A 173 -6.39 13.39 2.12
CA ARG A 173 -7.10 13.56 0.83
C ARG A 173 -8.30 12.65 0.72
N LEU A 174 -8.16 11.37 1.08
CA LEU A 174 -9.28 10.41 1.04
C LEU A 174 -10.39 10.80 2.02
N VAL A 175 -10.04 11.27 3.21
CA VAL A 175 -11.01 11.77 4.21
C VAL A 175 -11.76 12.99 3.67
N ALA A 176 -11.05 13.95 3.07
CA ALA A 176 -11.67 15.14 2.47
C ALA A 176 -12.61 14.74 1.33
N GLN A 177 -12.16 13.86 0.42
CA GLN A 177 -12.97 13.36 -0.70
C GLN A 177 -14.27 12.69 -0.22
N ARG A 178 -14.20 11.83 0.81
CA ARG A 178 -15.39 11.17 1.38
C ARG A 178 -16.32 12.13 2.10
N ALA A 179 -15.79 13.23 2.65
CA ALA A 179 -16.57 14.30 3.28
C ALA A 179 -17.15 15.31 2.26
N GLY A 180 -16.94 15.12 0.95
CA GLY A 180 -17.34 16.06 -0.08
C GLY A 180 -16.60 17.41 -0.03
N LYS A 181 -15.40 17.43 0.59
CA LYS A 181 -14.55 18.61 0.73
C LYS A 181 -13.44 18.62 -0.34
N PRO A 182 -12.92 19.80 -0.71
CA PRO A 182 -11.75 19.85 -1.57
C PRO A 182 -10.55 19.17 -0.90
N SER A 183 -9.66 18.61 -1.74
CA SER A 183 -8.41 18.02 -1.25
C SER A 183 -7.57 19.08 -0.54
N PRO A 184 -7.02 18.79 0.66
CA PRO A 184 -6.11 19.70 1.36
C PRO A 184 -4.76 19.86 0.67
N TYR A 185 -4.38 18.91 -0.20
CA TYR A 185 -3.10 18.89 -0.90
C TYR A 185 -3.28 18.51 -2.37
N THR A 186 -2.44 19.10 -3.21
CA THR A 186 -2.26 18.69 -4.61
C THR A 186 -1.24 17.54 -4.71
N ASP A 187 -1.21 16.83 -5.83
CA ASP A 187 -0.16 15.82 -6.09
C ASP A 187 1.22 16.47 -6.14
N GLN A 188 1.29 17.73 -6.60
CA GLN A 188 2.53 18.48 -6.62
C GLN A 188 3.06 18.77 -5.22
N GLU A 189 2.21 19.11 -4.26
CA GLU A 189 2.61 19.34 -2.87
C GLU A 189 3.05 18.05 -2.20
N ILE A 190 2.38 16.93 -2.43
CA ILE A 190 2.82 15.61 -1.91
C ILE A 190 4.22 15.29 -2.43
N ARG A 191 4.44 15.45 -3.74
CA ARG A 191 5.76 15.25 -4.34
C ARG A 191 6.80 16.22 -3.77
N ALA A 192 6.48 17.50 -3.64
CA ALA A 192 7.41 18.52 -3.13
C ALA A 192 7.88 18.20 -1.69
N ILE A 193 6.97 17.81 -0.80
CA ILE A 193 7.31 17.40 0.58
C ILE A 193 8.20 16.16 0.58
N PHE A 194 7.86 15.14 -0.22
CA PHE A 194 8.69 13.93 -0.28
C PHE A 194 10.09 14.22 -0.81
N PHE A 195 10.22 15.03 -1.86
CA PHE A 195 11.53 15.44 -2.37
C PHE A 195 12.32 16.28 -1.37
N ALA A 196 11.65 17.15 -0.59
CA ALA A 196 12.29 17.89 0.48
C ALA A 196 12.85 16.95 1.58
N LEU A 197 12.08 15.90 1.93
CA LEU A 197 12.57 14.88 2.85
C LEU A 197 13.76 14.12 2.28
N LEU A 198 13.72 13.69 1.01
CA LEU A 198 14.86 13.04 0.36
C LEU A 198 16.09 13.94 0.27
N LEU A 199 15.92 15.24 0.05
CA LEU A 199 17.01 16.22 0.05
C LEU A 199 17.66 16.34 1.43
N GLY A 200 16.84 16.36 2.50
CA GLY A 200 17.34 16.38 3.90
C GLY A 200 18.08 15.11 4.31
N LEU A 201 17.96 14.04 3.54
CA LEU A 201 18.70 12.79 3.76
C LEU A 201 20.05 12.75 3.04
N ARG A 202 20.42 13.76 2.27
CA ARG A 202 21.74 13.80 1.58
C ARG A 202 22.88 13.66 2.58
N HIS A 203 23.90 12.97 2.15
CA HIS A 203 25.20 12.99 2.84
C HIS A 203 25.78 14.42 2.70
N GLU A 204 25.90 15.15 3.80
CA GLU A 204 26.66 16.40 3.82
C GLU A 204 28.14 16.02 3.86
N ALA A 205 28.87 16.33 2.80
CA ALA A 205 30.32 16.25 2.85
C ALA A 205 30.80 17.18 4.00
N PRO A 206 31.73 16.74 4.86
CA PRO A 206 32.24 17.59 5.91
C PRO A 206 32.73 18.91 5.32
N THR A 207 32.19 20.02 5.80
CA THR A 207 32.64 21.36 5.42
C THR A 207 34.14 21.43 5.74
N PRO A 208 35.03 21.74 4.77
CA PRO A 208 36.43 21.86 5.09
C PRO A 208 36.61 22.93 6.16
N ILE A 209 37.08 22.52 7.33
CA ILE A 209 37.48 23.45 8.38
C ILE A 209 38.61 24.25 7.78
N ASN A 210 38.38 25.51 7.41
CA ASN A 210 39.42 26.44 7.05
C ASN A 210 40.35 26.55 8.24
N ALA A 211 41.50 25.88 8.17
CA ALA A 211 42.60 26.10 9.07
C ALA A 211 43.12 27.52 8.83
N SER A 212 42.79 28.42 9.76
CA SER A 212 43.37 29.76 9.88
C SER A 212 44.63 29.68 10.66
#